data_29247931717a1eaefa0a2100a51ca272
#
_entry.id   29247931717a1eaefa0a2100a51ca272
#
_cell.length_a   1.000
_cell.length_b   1.000
_cell.length_c   1.000
_cell.angle_alpha   90.00
_cell.angle_beta   90.00
_cell.angle_gamma   90.00
#
_symmetry.space_group_name_H-M   'P 1'
#
loop_
_entity.id
_entity.type
_entity.pdbx_description
1 polymer ?
#
loop_
_entity_poly.entity_id
_entity_poly.type
_entity_poly.pdbx_seq_one_letter_code
_entity_poly.pdbx_strand_id
1 'polypeptide(L)'
;MKKRLLSLLLSAALLCGALPTAFAGYENFTPKTTYTDGRFSDVSSSDWFYENVRASYEYDLINGYNDGKFHPDDDLTIAQAVKLAACLNSLYSSGTADFSAASPWY
;
A
#
# COMPACT_ATOMS: atom_id res chain seq x y z
N MET A 1 3.99 26.71 44.19
CA MET A 1 4.75 25.62 43.53
C MET A 1 3.86 24.45 43.09
N LYS A 2 2.98 23.93 43.92
CA LYS A 2 2.10 22.78 43.56
C LYS A 2 1.17 23.05 42.35
N LYS A 3 0.65 24.29 42.25
CA LYS A 3 -0.24 24.68 41.13
C LYS A 3 0.48 24.79 39.77
N ARG A 4 1.77 25.18 39.78
CA ARG A 4 2.59 25.30 38.57
C ARG A 4 3.07 23.92 38.05
N LEU A 5 3.35 23.01 38.98
CA LEU A 5 3.65 21.61 38.64
C LEU A 5 2.44 20.88 38.01
N LEU A 6 1.24 21.15 38.54
CA LEU A 6 0.00 20.55 38.05
C LEU A 6 -0.33 21.04 36.63
N SER A 7 -0.08 22.32 36.34
CA SER A 7 -0.31 22.88 34.99
C SER A 7 0.71 22.36 33.97
N LEU A 8 1.97 22.15 34.38
CA LEU A 8 3.00 21.54 33.53
C LEU A 8 2.71 20.08 33.24
N LEU A 9 2.21 19.32 34.21
CA LEU A 9 1.78 17.92 34.00
C LEU A 9 0.54 17.84 33.11
N LEU A 10 -0.40 18.75 33.23
CA LEU A 10 -1.60 18.80 32.38
C LEU A 10 -1.26 19.18 30.93
N SER A 11 -0.33 20.13 30.72
CA SER A 11 0.12 20.48 29.37
C SER A 11 0.97 19.38 28.71
N ALA A 12 1.78 18.66 29.48
CA ALA A 12 2.51 17.51 28.98
C ALA A 12 1.57 16.34 28.60
N ALA A 13 0.51 16.11 29.37
CA ALA A 13 -0.51 15.11 29.07
C ALA A 13 -1.32 15.47 27.80
N LEU A 14 -1.62 16.76 27.60
CA LEU A 14 -2.28 17.24 26.37
C LEU A 14 -1.38 17.11 25.13
N LEU A 15 -0.07 17.31 25.27
CA LEU A 15 0.90 17.12 24.18
C LEU A 15 1.08 15.64 23.82
N CYS A 16 1.02 14.73 24.80
CA CYS A 16 1.06 13.28 24.56
C CYS A 16 -0.25 12.73 23.98
N GLY A 17 -1.40 13.35 24.27
CA GLY A 17 -2.71 12.96 23.75
C GLY A 17 -3.03 13.51 22.36
N ALA A 18 -2.25 14.45 21.87
CA ALA A 18 -2.41 15.09 20.57
C ALA A 18 -1.38 14.59 19.53
N LEU A 19 -0.86 13.37 19.70
CA LEU A 19 -0.15 12.73 18.59
C LEU A 19 -1.15 12.51 17.46
N PRO A 20 -0.89 13.09 16.28
CA PRO A 20 -1.87 13.13 15.23
C PRO A 20 -2.19 11.71 14.77
N THR A 21 -3.46 11.39 14.71
CA THR A 21 -4.01 10.30 13.91
C THR A 21 -3.72 10.47 12.40
N ALA A 22 -2.78 11.37 12.06
CA ALA A 22 -2.40 11.70 10.69
C ALA A 22 -1.70 10.54 9.94
N PHE A 23 -1.38 9.46 10.64
CA PHE A 23 -0.87 8.22 10.06
C PHE A 23 -1.91 7.09 10.02
N ALA A 24 -3.16 7.37 10.41
CA ALA A 24 -4.24 6.42 10.27
C ALA A 24 -4.40 6.01 8.79
N GLY A 25 -4.25 4.73 8.52
CA GLY A 25 -4.31 4.17 7.17
C GLY A 25 -2.97 3.65 6.64
N TYR A 26 -1.84 4.21 7.04
CA TYR A 26 -0.52 3.66 6.65
C TYR A 26 -0.25 2.30 7.31
N GLU A 27 -0.75 2.07 8.51
CA GLU A 27 -0.70 0.78 9.19
C GLU A 27 -1.44 -0.33 8.42
N ASN A 28 -2.36 0.03 7.54
CA ASN A 28 -3.08 -0.90 6.67
C ASN A 28 -2.21 -1.43 5.53
N PHE A 29 -1.10 -0.74 5.19
CA PHE A 29 -0.16 -1.21 4.21
C PHE A 29 0.78 -2.25 4.82
N THR A 30 0.33 -3.49 4.84
CA THR A 30 1.13 -4.64 5.26
C THR A 30 1.32 -5.60 4.10
N PRO A 31 2.52 -6.17 3.89
CA PRO A 31 2.73 -7.17 2.86
C PRO A 31 1.77 -8.36 3.04
N LYS A 32 1.14 -8.77 1.96
CA LYS A 32 0.18 -9.90 1.92
C LYS A 32 0.84 -11.18 1.42
N THR A 33 1.88 -11.04 0.62
CA THR A 33 2.62 -12.16 0.04
C THR A 33 4.11 -11.81 -0.05
N THR A 34 4.92 -12.76 -0.45
CA THR A 34 6.35 -12.56 -0.67
C THR A 34 6.65 -12.69 -2.16
N TYR A 35 7.38 -11.72 -2.70
CA TYR A 35 7.89 -11.80 -4.05
C TYR A 35 9.11 -12.72 -4.10
N THR A 36 9.12 -13.61 -5.09
CA THR A 36 10.27 -14.48 -5.36
C THR A 36 10.85 -14.12 -6.74
N ASP A 37 12.16 -14.02 -6.83
CA ASP A 37 12.85 -13.79 -8.11
C ASP A 37 12.39 -14.79 -9.18
N GLY A 38 12.11 -14.28 -10.37
CA GLY A 38 11.55 -15.07 -11.45
C GLY A 38 10.02 -15.27 -11.41
N ARG A 39 9.33 -14.64 -10.46
CA ARG A 39 7.85 -14.63 -10.44
C ARG A 39 7.28 -14.12 -11.76
N PHE A 40 7.90 -13.08 -12.31
CA PHE A 40 7.65 -12.60 -13.67
C PHE A 40 8.89 -12.84 -14.52
N SER A 41 8.73 -13.55 -15.63
CA SER A 41 9.86 -13.97 -16.47
C SER A 41 10.54 -12.81 -17.21
N ASP A 42 9.89 -11.66 -17.28
CA ASP A 42 10.34 -10.43 -17.93
C ASP A 42 10.77 -9.34 -16.93
N VAL A 43 10.96 -9.68 -15.65
CA VAL A 43 11.45 -8.79 -14.60
C VAL A 43 12.70 -9.37 -13.98
N SER A 44 13.81 -8.65 -14.12
CA SER A 44 15.11 -9.00 -13.54
C SER A 44 15.43 -8.12 -12.33
N SER A 45 16.17 -8.69 -11.37
CA SER A 45 16.65 -7.91 -10.21
C SER A 45 17.58 -6.75 -10.57
N SER A 46 18.08 -6.70 -11.79
CA SER A 46 18.87 -5.59 -12.33
C SER A 46 18.05 -4.47 -12.95
N ASP A 47 16.73 -4.65 -13.12
CA ASP A 47 15.86 -3.64 -13.72
C ASP A 47 15.62 -2.50 -12.74
N TRP A 48 15.61 -1.26 -13.25
CA TRP A 48 15.42 -0.07 -12.43
C TRP A 48 14.04 -0.04 -11.72
N PHE A 49 13.06 -0.72 -12.26
CA PHE A 49 11.70 -0.82 -11.72
C PHE A 49 11.49 -2.04 -10.82
N TYR A 50 12.48 -2.93 -10.67
CA TYR A 50 12.36 -4.19 -9.94
C TYR A 50 11.77 -4.04 -8.54
N GLU A 51 12.31 -3.12 -7.73
CA GLU A 51 11.85 -2.90 -6.36
C GLU A 51 10.39 -2.41 -6.31
N ASN A 52 9.96 -1.61 -7.30
CA ASN A 52 8.58 -1.14 -7.37
C ASN A 52 7.62 -2.28 -7.74
N VAL A 53 8.00 -3.16 -8.66
CA VAL A 53 7.23 -4.34 -9.04
C VAL A 53 7.13 -5.30 -7.85
N ARG A 54 8.23 -5.57 -7.18
CA ARG A 54 8.29 -6.41 -5.99
C ARG A 54 7.35 -5.89 -4.90
N ALA A 55 7.49 -4.63 -4.50
CA ALA A 55 6.65 -4.02 -3.48
C ALA A 55 5.17 -4.03 -3.88
N SER A 56 4.84 -3.66 -5.12
CA SER A 56 3.46 -3.66 -5.60
C SER A 56 2.82 -5.05 -5.58
N TYR A 57 3.59 -6.09 -5.89
CA TYR A 57 3.14 -7.48 -5.78
C TYR A 57 2.95 -7.90 -4.32
N GLU A 58 3.90 -7.57 -3.44
CA GLU A 58 3.84 -7.93 -2.02
C GLU A 58 2.67 -7.28 -1.29
N TYR A 59 2.29 -6.07 -1.69
CA TYR A 59 1.13 -5.35 -1.16
C TYR A 59 -0.20 -5.66 -1.88
N ASP A 60 -0.20 -6.64 -2.79
CA ASP A 60 -1.39 -7.09 -3.54
C ASP A 60 -2.01 -6.00 -4.45
N LEU A 61 -1.17 -5.07 -4.92
CA LEU A 61 -1.57 -4.05 -5.88
C LEU A 61 -1.56 -4.55 -7.32
N ILE A 62 -0.66 -5.50 -7.63
CA ILE A 62 -0.52 -6.11 -8.95
C ILE A 62 -0.36 -7.62 -8.82
N ASN A 63 -0.84 -8.34 -9.82
CA ASN A 63 -0.72 -9.81 -9.90
C ASN A 63 0.01 -10.29 -11.15
N GLY A 64 0.28 -9.41 -12.11
CA GLY A 64 0.81 -9.72 -13.41
C GLY A 64 -0.27 -10.28 -14.35
N TYR A 65 0.18 -10.86 -15.47
CA TYR A 65 -0.68 -11.42 -16.49
C TYR A 65 -0.71 -12.95 -16.44
N ASN A 66 -1.67 -13.55 -17.11
CA ASN A 66 -1.85 -15.02 -17.15
C ASN A 66 -0.71 -15.77 -17.85
N ASP A 67 0.12 -15.07 -18.61
CA ASP A 67 1.30 -15.62 -19.27
C ASP A 67 2.55 -15.67 -18.37
N GLY A 68 2.42 -15.28 -17.09
CA GLY A 68 3.51 -15.25 -16.13
C GLY A 68 4.46 -14.05 -16.28
N LYS A 69 4.00 -13.00 -16.96
CA LYS A 69 4.78 -11.78 -17.22
C LYS A 69 4.16 -10.56 -16.54
N PHE A 70 4.95 -9.52 -16.41
CA PHE A 70 4.53 -8.21 -15.93
C PHE A 70 4.23 -7.23 -17.07
N HIS A 71 4.93 -7.37 -18.21
CA HIS A 71 4.83 -6.50 -19.38
C HIS A 71 5.18 -5.03 -19.08
N PRO A 72 6.43 -4.75 -18.66
CA PRO A 72 6.82 -3.42 -18.20
C PRO A 72 6.78 -2.34 -19.30
N ASP A 73 6.85 -2.75 -20.57
CA ASP A 73 6.85 -1.84 -21.72
C ASP A 73 5.46 -1.62 -22.33
N ASP A 74 4.43 -2.30 -21.81
CA ASP A 74 3.06 -2.15 -22.32
C ASP A 74 2.39 -0.89 -21.75
N ASP A 75 1.53 -0.26 -22.56
CA ASP A 75 0.74 0.88 -22.13
C ASP A 75 -0.28 0.48 -21.06
N LEU A 76 -0.40 1.30 -20.02
CA LEU A 76 -1.41 1.15 -19.00
C LEU A 76 -2.78 1.62 -19.53
N THR A 77 -3.78 0.75 -19.55
CA THR A 77 -5.13 1.12 -19.92
C THR A 77 -5.81 1.96 -18.82
N ILE A 78 -6.80 2.77 -19.20
CA ILE A 78 -7.59 3.54 -18.21
C ILE A 78 -8.25 2.62 -17.19
N ALA A 79 -8.77 1.47 -17.61
CA ALA A 79 -9.38 0.50 -16.71
C ALA A 79 -8.38 -0.07 -15.68
N GLN A 80 -7.16 -0.38 -16.12
CA GLN A 80 -6.08 -0.81 -15.20
C GLN A 80 -5.68 0.30 -14.22
N ALA A 81 -5.57 1.54 -14.68
CA ALA A 81 -5.25 2.68 -13.83
C ALA A 81 -6.34 2.91 -12.76
N VAL A 82 -7.62 2.85 -13.14
CA VAL A 82 -8.75 2.97 -12.21
C VAL A 82 -8.74 1.84 -11.18
N LYS A 83 -8.51 0.61 -11.60
CA LYS A 83 -8.39 -0.53 -10.69
C LYS A 83 -7.25 -0.33 -9.69
N LEU A 84 -6.08 0.07 -10.16
CA LEU A 84 -4.92 0.30 -9.31
C LEU A 84 -5.20 1.39 -8.26
N ALA A 85 -5.82 2.50 -8.66
CA ALA A 85 -6.22 3.56 -7.74
C ALA A 85 -7.27 3.09 -6.72
N ALA A 86 -8.25 2.29 -7.14
CA ALA A 86 -9.25 1.70 -6.26
C ALA A 86 -8.62 0.73 -5.24
N CYS A 87 -7.68 -0.12 -5.68
CA CYS A 87 -6.92 -1.01 -4.80
C CYS A 87 -6.13 -0.22 -3.75
N LEU A 88 -5.42 0.82 -4.17
CA LEU A 88 -4.64 1.67 -3.27
C LEU A 88 -5.53 2.36 -2.23
N ASN A 89 -6.65 2.93 -2.65
CA ASN A 89 -7.62 3.55 -1.74
C ASN A 89 -8.23 2.54 -0.76
N SER A 90 -8.55 1.34 -1.22
CA SER A 90 -9.12 0.28 -0.39
C SER A 90 -8.12 -0.22 0.64
N LEU A 91 -6.85 -0.44 0.25
CA LEU A 91 -5.77 -0.77 1.18
C LEU A 91 -5.58 0.30 2.24
N TYR A 92 -5.55 1.58 1.84
CA TYR A 92 -5.44 2.70 2.78
C TYR A 92 -6.58 2.70 3.80
N SER A 93 -7.81 2.47 3.35
CA SER A 93 -9.02 2.59 4.18
C SER A 93 -9.29 1.38 5.05
N SER A 94 -9.00 0.17 4.57
CA SER A 94 -9.43 -1.09 5.21
C SER A 94 -8.33 -2.17 5.30
N GLY A 95 -7.17 -1.95 4.70
CA GLY A 95 -6.09 -2.94 4.65
C GLY A 95 -6.33 -4.11 3.68
N THR A 96 -7.40 -4.07 2.90
CA THR A 96 -7.73 -5.10 1.90
C THR A 96 -8.09 -4.48 0.57
N ALA A 97 -7.76 -5.16 -0.53
CA ALA A 97 -8.05 -4.73 -1.90
C ALA A 97 -8.62 -5.88 -2.74
N ASP A 98 -9.57 -6.63 -2.17
CA ASP A 98 -10.20 -7.73 -2.87
C ASP A 98 -11.40 -7.25 -3.70
N PHE A 99 -11.26 -7.33 -5.02
CA PHE A 99 -12.30 -7.04 -6.01
C PHE A 99 -12.68 -8.28 -6.82
N SER A 100 -12.36 -9.47 -6.33
CA SER A 100 -12.59 -10.75 -7.03
C SER A 100 -14.08 -11.02 -7.31
N ALA A 101 -14.97 -10.49 -6.47
CA ALA A 101 -16.41 -10.65 -6.62
C ALA A 101 -17.04 -9.70 -7.67
N ALA A 102 -16.32 -8.68 -8.12
CA ALA A 102 -16.81 -7.73 -9.13
C ALA A 102 -16.60 -8.30 -10.54
N SER A 103 -17.70 -8.46 -11.29
CA SER A 103 -17.62 -8.86 -12.69
C SER A 103 -18.66 -8.09 -13.50
N PRO A 104 -18.24 -7.29 -14.46
CA PRO A 104 -16.84 -6.92 -14.75
C PRO A 104 -16.25 -6.05 -13.64
N TRP A 105 -14.94 -6.19 -13.40
CA TRP A 105 -14.23 -5.49 -12.32
C TRP A 105 -14.02 -3.97 -12.57
N TYR A 106 -14.41 -3.49 -13.75
CA TYR A 106 -14.29 -2.07 -14.16
C TYR A 106 -15.65 -1.44 -14.38
#